data_df9e5c2e2dada16f0d1e023dc3e67d13
#
_entry.id   df9e5c2e2dada16f0d1e023dc3e67d13
#
_cell.length_a   1.000
_cell.length_b   1.000
_cell.length_c   1.000
_cell.angle_alpha   90.00
_cell.angle_beta   90.00
_cell.angle_gamma   90.00
#
_symmetry.space_group_name_H-M   'P 1'
#
loop_
_entity.id
_entity.type
_entity.pdbx_description
1 polymer ?
#
loop_
_entity_poly.entity_id
_entity_poly.type
_entity_poly.pdbx_seq_one_letter_code
_entity_poly.pdbx_strand_id
1 'polypeptide(L)'
;MNFTDHGINIPQGATGEVRTICPKCTPSRQAAHQREKDLSVNIEKGTWTCFHCGWSSGLKKATEYKKPEYKEQIVSDKVLLYFKKRGISQDTVEKCKIGYLNPDGKRSGAIMFPRFKGGECVAIKYRTHDKRMWQSPAPEPCFYNHDMANTLIEKKELIITEGEIDAMSFIEAGFKNVVSVPDGAPPVGANNLDTKLKFLDDGLIDGFSSFVLAIDSDEPGKAFELVLADRLGRHRCLRVSYPEGCKDANDVLVRHGVDGVQALYESRRLFPIDGLFTVDDVFDSVLSMYDEGLKSGVSTGWAGLNMYYTVRECELTVLTGIPGSGKSTFIDALTVNLNNLHGWKFAYCSPENWPIKRHIAGLAEKIIGKPFSVGSWSSDRMHKEELKAALGKMGRSFFFSELQEKQMTISEILKVMQGAIDRHGVNGIVLDPWNELEYHRPPNLSETEYVSESLGKIRRFARANNVHIWLVAHPTKLKRNDDGTYPVPRLYDISGSAHFYNKADNGLVVHRPDPEKPLVNIHVQKIRFREIGKLGQASLLYVHDSGTYAQISESDRDYYDNQRESEVPF
;
A
#
# COMPACT_ATOMS: atom_id res chain seq x y z
N MET A 1 11.68 38.35 1.76
CA MET A 1 11.09 37.67 0.58
C MET A 1 10.05 38.61 -0.04
N ASN A 2 10.12 38.83 -1.36
CA ASN A 2 9.19 39.66 -2.12
C ASN A 2 8.25 38.76 -2.92
N PHE A 3 7.12 39.30 -3.38
CA PHE A 3 6.17 38.56 -4.24
C PHE A 3 6.84 38.03 -5.52
N THR A 4 7.82 38.75 -6.05
CA THR A 4 8.62 38.31 -7.21
C THR A 4 9.45 37.06 -6.96
N ASP A 5 9.86 36.80 -5.72
CA ASP A 5 10.57 35.56 -5.36
C ASP A 5 9.67 34.29 -5.51
N HIS A 6 8.37 34.52 -5.54
CA HIS A 6 7.34 33.48 -5.79
C HIS A 6 6.80 33.52 -7.23
N GLY A 7 7.41 34.29 -8.12
CA GLY A 7 6.97 34.45 -9.51
C GLY A 7 5.69 35.29 -9.66
N ILE A 8 5.26 35.97 -8.60
CA ILE A 8 4.04 36.79 -8.60
C ILE A 8 4.40 38.21 -9.03
N ASN A 9 3.89 38.62 -10.17
CA ASN A 9 4.09 39.97 -10.69
C ASN A 9 2.96 40.89 -10.20
N ILE A 10 3.35 41.95 -9.44
CA ILE A 10 2.42 42.96 -8.96
C ILE A 10 2.70 44.26 -9.72
N PRO A 11 1.67 45.00 -10.17
CA PRO A 11 1.84 46.31 -10.78
C PRO A 11 2.55 47.28 -9.86
N GLN A 12 3.47 48.09 -10.42
CA GLN A 12 4.23 49.08 -9.67
C GLN A 12 3.31 50.12 -9.02
N GLY A 13 3.46 50.36 -7.72
CA GLY A 13 2.62 51.29 -6.96
C GLY A 13 1.25 50.75 -6.50
N ALA A 14 0.97 49.45 -6.71
CA ALA A 14 -0.27 48.87 -6.24
C ALA A 14 -0.30 48.72 -4.71
N THR A 15 -1.48 48.94 -4.10
CA THR A 15 -1.74 48.80 -2.65
C THR A 15 -3.03 47.97 -2.45
N GLY A 16 -3.21 47.44 -1.25
CA GLY A 16 -4.43 46.65 -0.92
C GLY A 16 -4.48 45.30 -1.58
N GLU A 17 -5.63 44.93 -2.12
CA GLU A 17 -5.88 43.64 -2.79
C GLU A 17 -5.82 43.78 -4.31
N VAL A 18 -4.97 42.99 -4.96
CA VAL A 18 -4.74 43.04 -6.42
C VAL A 18 -4.93 41.65 -7.02
N ARG A 19 -5.53 41.60 -8.21
CA ARG A 19 -5.61 40.35 -8.99
C ARG A 19 -4.55 40.32 -10.08
N THR A 20 -3.84 39.16 -10.15
CA THR A 20 -2.78 38.93 -11.12
C THR A 20 -2.84 37.48 -11.65
N ILE A 21 -1.97 37.17 -12.58
CA ILE A 21 -1.84 35.85 -13.19
C ILE A 21 -1.15 34.89 -12.19
N CYS A 22 -1.66 33.66 -12.07
CA CYS A 22 -1.07 32.66 -11.18
C CYS A 22 0.14 31.98 -11.84
N PRO A 23 1.35 32.11 -11.29
CA PRO A 23 2.55 31.51 -11.88
C PRO A 23 2.52 29.97 -11.82
N LYS A 24 1.73 29.38 -10.92
CA LYS A 24 1.70 27.94 -10.70
C LYS A 24 0.82 27.19 -11.70
N CYS A 25 -0.37 27.68 -12.01
CA CYS A 25 -1.31 26.97 -12.87
C CYS A 25 -1.45 27.55 -14.29
N THR A 26 -1.10 28.82 -14.50
CA THR A 26 -1.24 29.47 -15.81
C THR A 26 -0.41 28.80 -16.92
N PRO A 27 0.84 28.33 -16.69
CA PRO A 27 1.63 27.68 -17.74
C PRO A 27 0.99 26.38 -18.29
N SER A 28 0.17 25.70 -17.49
CA SER A 28 -0.50 24.46 -17.89
C SER A 28 -1.90 24.63 -18.48
N ARG A 29 -2.39 25.88 -18.61
CA ARG A 29 -3.72 26.19 -19.16
C ARG A 29 -3.72 26.26 -20.69
N GLN A 30 -4.91 26.08 -21.27
CA GLN A 30 -5.11 26.37 -22.68
C GLN A 30 -4.83 27.86 -22.99
N ALA A 31 -4.29 28.14 -24.16
CA ALA A 31 -3.82 29.48 -24.55
C ALA A 31 -4.87 30.59 -24.34
N ALA A 32 -6.16 30.28 -24.53
CA ALA A 32 -7.27 31.23 -24.32
C ALA A 32 -7.40 31.69 -22.84
N HIS A 33 -6.99 30.87 -21.86
CA HIS A 33 -7.14 31.12 -20.43
C HIS A 33 -5.85 31.55 -19.72
N GLN A 34 -4.75 31.70 -20.42
CA GLN A 34 -3.47 32.10 -19.82
C GLN A 34 -3.40 33.57 -19.39
N ARG A 35 -4.37 34.40 -19.78
CA ARG A 35 -4.45 35.82 -19.42
C ARG A 35 -5.38 36.08 -18.23
N GLU A 36 -6.04 35.07 -17.70
CA GLU A 36 -6.98 35.21 -16.57
C GLU A 36 -6.24 35.51 -15.26
N LYS A 37 -6.75 36.51 -14.54
CA LYS A 37 -6.17 37.01 -13.28
C LYS A 37 -6.86 36.36 -12.07
N ASP A 38 -6.63 35.05 -11.89
CA ASP A 38 -7.28 34.29 -10.82
C ASP A 38 -6.52 34.32 -9.48
N LEU A 39 -5.31 34.89 -9.46
CA LEU A 39 -4.55 35.04 -8.23
C LEU A 39 -4.89 36.37 -7.55
N SER A 40 -5.57 36.31 -6.42
CA SER A 40 -5.74 37.44 -5.52
C SER A 40 -4.54 37.57 -4.60
N VAL A 41 -3.96 38.76 -4.52
CA VAL A 41 -2.80 39.09 -3.71
C VAL A 41 -3.15 40.26 -2.80
N ASN A 42 -3.09 40.08 -1.50
CA ASN A 42 -3.20 41.15 -0.52
C ASN A 42 -1.82 41.66 -0.17
N ILE A 43 -1.49 42.85 -0.67
CA ILE A 43 -0.14 43.45 -0.57
C ILE A 43 0.20 43.81 0.88
N GLU A 44 -0.76 44.33 1.65
CA GLU A 44 -0.56 44.75 3.03
C GLU A 44 -0.36 43.57 3.98
N LYS A 45 -1.14 42.49 3.78
CA LYS A 45 -1.04 41.24 4.55
C LYS A 45 0.09 40.34 4.04
N GLY A 46 0.63 40.62 2.84
CA GLY A 46 1.61 39.77 2.20
C GLY A 46 1.10 38.38 1.83
N THR A 47 -0.21 38.19 1.58
CA THR A 47 -0.81 36.89 1.33
C THR A 47 -1.42 36.81 -0.06
N TRP A 48 -1.55 35.58 -0.58
CA TRP A 48 -2.21 35.36 -1.87
C TRP A 48 -3.01 34.04 -1.89
N THR A 49 -4.03 34.01 -2.77
CA THR A 49 -4.85 32.81 -3.03
C THR A 49 -5.27 32.79 -4.49
N CYS A 50 -5.01 31.68 -5.17
CA CYS A 50 -5.48 31.45 -6.52
C CYS A 50 -6.87 30.76 -6.50
N PHE A 51 -7.87 31.40 -7.08
CA PHE A 51 -9.23 30.87 -7.13
C PHE A 51 -9.42 29.71 -8.13
N HIS A 52 -8.45 29.49 -9.03
CA HIS A 52 -8.49 28.38 -9.97
C HIS A 52 -7.83 27.10 -9.42
N CYS A 53 -6.61 27.19 -8.90
CA CYS A 53 -5.87 25.99 -8.45
C CYS A 53 -5.76 25.85 -6.93
N GLY A 54 -6.38 26.76 -6.17
CA GLY A 54 -6.35 26.74 -4.70
C GLY A 54 -4.97 27.11 -4.08
N TRP A 55 -3.97 27.46 -4.90
CA TRP A 55 -2.65 27.82 -4.37
C TRP A 55 -2.72 29.06 -3.51
N SER A 56 -2.46 28.90 -2.23
CA SER A 56 -2.44 30.01 -1.25
C SER A 56 -1.18 29.96 -0.42
N SER A 57 -0.63 31.13 -0.09
CA SER A 57 0.53 31.29 0.79
C SER A 57 0.66 32.76 1.19
N GLY A 58 1.77 33.10 1.87
CA GLY A 58 2.08 34.48 2.25
C GLY A 58 3.58 34.75 2.30
N LEU A 59 3.95 36.02 2.19
CA LEU A 59 5.32 36.48 2.44
C LEU A 59 5.62 36.18 3.91
N LYS A 60 6.57 35.29 4.16
CA LYS A 60 7.05 35.08 5.54
C LYS A 60 7.69 36.37 6.02
N LYS A 61 7.12 37.05 7.01
CA LYS A 61 7.85 38.05 7.77
C LYS A 61 9.11 37.38 8.30
N ALA A 62 10.27 38.02 8.14
CA ALA A 62 11.50 37.54 8.78
C ALA A 62 11.18 37.35 10.28
N THR A 63 11.28 36.11 10.75
CA THR A 63 11.06 35.83 12.17
C THR A 63 12.24 36.38 12.90
N GLU A 64 12.04 37.41 13.69
CA GLU A 64 13.10 38.00 14.52
C GLU A 64 13.28 37.06 15.72
N TYR A 65 14.39 36.32 15.74
CA TYR A 65 14.73 35.43 16.86
C TYR A 65 15.33 36.27 18.01
N LYS A 66 14.91 35.95 19.24
CA LYS A 66 15.46 36.58 20.45
C LYS A 66 16.39 35.61 21.15
N LYS A 67 17.67 35.99 21.25
CA LYS A 67 18.62 35.22 22.04
C LYS A 67 18.31 35.38 23.52
N PRO A 68 18.13 34.28 24.27
CA PRO A 68 17.91 34.34 25.71
C PRO A 68 19.21 34.66 26.44
N GLU A 69 19.14 35.42 27.53
CA GLU A 69 20.27 35.54 28.45
C GLU A 69 20.48 34.19 29.16
N TYR A 70 21.63 33.59 28.95
CA TYR A 70 22.04 32.37 29.63
C TYR A 70 23.38 32.60 30.33
N LYS A 71 23.43 32.27 31.62
CA LYS A 71 24.67 32.22 32.41
C LYS A 71 24.88 30.79 32.89
N GLU A 72 26.06 30.28 32.68
CA GLU A 72 26.45 28.95 33.16
C GLU A 72 26.30 28.91 34.70
N GLN A 73 25.71 27.84 35.22
CA GLN A 73 25.33 27.71 36.62
C GLN A 73 25.88 26.41 37.20
N ILE A 74 26.27 26.45 38.46
CA ILE A 74 26.45 25.23 39.22
C ILE A 74 25.06 24.75 39.61
N VAL A 75 24.67 23.57 39.12
CA VAL A 75 23.35 22.98 39.39
C VAL A 75 23.31 22.42 40.83
N SER A 76 22.16 22.56 41.46
CA SER A 76 21.95 22.08 42.85
C SER A 76 21.94 20.54 42.90
N ASP A 77 22.27 19.99 44.08
CA ASP A 77 22.23 18.56 44.36
C ASP A 77 20.87 17.91 43.99
N LYS A 78 19.78 18.65 44.10
CA LYS A 78 18.44 18.19 43.71
C LYS A 78 18.34 17.92 42.22
N VAL A 79 18.94 18.76 41.40
CA VAL A 79 18.99 18.58 39.92
C VAL A 79 19.94 17.44 39.56
N LEU A 80 21.10 17.37 40.23
CA LEU A 80 22.04 16.24 40.05
C LEU A 80 21.41 14.91 40.41
N LEU A 81 20.63 14.86 41.50
CA LEU A 81 19.89 13.64 41.91
C LEU A 81 18.84 13.23 40.86
N TYR A 82 18.18 14.20 40.19
CA TYR A 82 17.24 13.91 39.10
C TYR A 82 17.93 13.22 37.93
N PHE A 83 19.09 13.70 37.53
CA PHE A 83 19.87 13.10 36.43
C PHE A 83 20.50 11.77 36.85
N LYS A 84 21.01 11.65 38.08
CA LYS A 84 21.55 10.39 38.60
C LYS A 84 20.52 9.26 38.60
N LYS A 85 19.24 9.54 38.90
CA LYS A 85 18.14 8.55 38.78
C LYS A 85 17.89 8.10 37.34
N ARG A 86 18.39 8.86 36.36
CA ARG A 86 18.29 8.58 34.95
C ARG A 86 19.59 8.00 34.35
N GLY A 87 20.53 7.62 35.21
CA GLY A 87 21.81 7.07 34.81
C GLY A 87 22.81 8.10 34.24
N ILE A 88 22.51 9.39 34.36
CA ILE A 88 23.33 10.49 33.81
C ILE A 88 24.20 11.08 34.90
N SER A 89 25.51 11.12 34.68
CA SER A 89 26.54 11.62 35.61
C SER A 89 26.56 13.14 35.69
N GLN A 90 27.20 13.67 36.75
CA GLN A 90 27.45 15.09 36.92
C GLN A 90 28.32 15.65 35.76
N ASP A 91 29.31 14.90 35.31
CA ASP A 91 30.18 15.27 34.18
C ASP A 91 29.37 15.51 32.90
N THR A 92 28.42 14.65 32.59
CA THR A 92 27.51 14.84 31.45
C THR A 92 26.58 16.04 31.63
N VAL A 93 26.07 16.27 32.83
CA VAL A 93 25.24 17.44 33.15
C VAL A 93 26.03 18.76 32.92
N GLU A 94 27.28 18.81 33.35
CA GLU A 94 28.17 19.94 33.17
C GLU A 94 28.56 20.15 31.70
N LYS A 95 28.93 19.08 30.98
CA LYS A 95 29.22 19.12 29.53
C LYS A 95 28.06 19.66 28.73
N CYS A 96 26.83 19.26 29.08
CA CYS A 96 25.59 19.72 28.44
C CYS A 96 25.16 21.12 28.92
N LYS A 97 25.91 21.77 29.80
CA LYS A 97 25.62 23.10 30.36
C LYS A 97 24.18 23.21 30.89
N ILE A 98 23.71 22.19 31.60
CA ILE A 98 22.37 22.19 32.19
C ILE A 98 22.28 23.27 33.25
N GLY A 99 21.18 24.04 33.26
CA GLY A 99 20.90 25.05 34.26
C GLY A 99 19.61 24.78 35.02
N TYR A 100 19.31 25.65 35.98
CA TYR A 100 18.08 25.60 36.71
C TYR A 100 17.48 27.00 36.88
N LEU A 101 16.21 27.14 36.48
CA LEU A 101 15.42 28.32 36.74
C LEU A 101 14.78 28.21 38.13
N ASN A 102 15.15 29.11 39.02
CA ASN A 102 14.55 29.16 40.35
C ASN A 102 13.06 29.56 40.31
N PRO A 103 12.24 29.06 41.20
CA PRO A 103 10.84 29.49 41.29
C PRO A 103 10.77 31.00 41.66
N ASP A 104 9.89 31.76 40.98
CA ASP A 104 9.72 33.21 41.14
C ASP A 104 8.38 33.62 41.78
N GLY A 105 7.71 32.70 42.49
CA GLY A 105 6.39 32.91 43.13
C GLY A 105 5.22 32.74 42.13
N LYS A 106 5.42 32.87 40.84
CA LYS A 106 4.43 32.63 39.76
C LYS A 106 4.71 31.36 38.97
N ARG A 107 5.96 30.91 38.93
CA ARG A 107 6.42 29.75 38.17
C ARG A 107 7.12 28.76 39.08
N SER A 108 6.87 27.48 38.89
CA SER A 108 7.64 26.40 39.51
C SER A 108 9.07 26.41 38.96
N GLY A 109 10.04 25.97 39.75
CA GLY A 109 11.41 25.78 39.27
C GLY A 109 11.46 24.78 38.10
N ALA A 110 12.38 25.01 37.19
CA ALA A 110 12.52 24.21 36.00
C ALA A 110 13.98 23.94 35.62
N ILE A 111 14.27 22.74 35.13
CA ILE A 111 15.54 22.39 34.51
C ILE A 111 15.61 23.13 33.16
N MET A 112 16.77 23.74 32.86
CA MET A 112 17.02 24.44 31.62
C MET A 112 17.93 23.60 30.73
N PHE A 113 17.50 23.38 29.50
CA PHE A 113 18.24 22.74 28.42
C PHE A 113 18.60 23.82 27.39
N PRO A 114 19.79 24.45 27.51
CA PRO A 114 20.20 25.49 26.58
C PRO A 114 20.66 24.89 25.24
N ARG A 115 20.39 25.61 24.16
CA ARG A 115 20.84 25.27 22.80
C ARG A 115 21.86 26.34 22.36
N PHE A 116 23.04 25.87 21.95
CA PHE A 116 24.13 26.73 21.53
C PHE A 116 24.36 26.56 20.04
N LYS A 117 24.63 27.71 19.37
CA LYS A 117 25.02 27.76 17.97
C LYS A 117 26.10 28.83 17.79
N GLY A 118 27.30 28.42 17.34
CA GLY A 118 28.45 29.28 17.22
C GLY A 118 28.92 29.88 18.56
N GLY A 119 28.78 29.14 19.66
CA GLY A 119 29.15 29.55 21.00
C GLY A 119 28.12 30.42 21.74
N GLU A 120 27.05 30.84 21.05
CA GLU A 120 25.99 31.67 21.65
C GLU A 120 24.74 30.84 21.99
N CYS A 121 24.10 31.13 23.14
CA CYS A 121 22.85 30.54 23.50
C CYS A 121 21.71 31.13 22.65
N VAL A 122 21.11 30.35 21.79
CA VAL A 122 20.06 30.77 20.84
C VAL A 122 18.66 30.38 21.28
N ALA A 123 18.54 29.42 22.17
CA ALA A 123 17.26 28.99 22.74
C ALA A 123 17.47 28.24 24.07
N ILE A 124 16.43 28.24 24.91
CA ILE A 124 16.40 27.44 26.15
C ILE A 124 15.07 26.74 26.20
N LYS A 125 15.07 25.40 26.40
CA LYS A 125 13.89 24.62 26.74
C LYS A 125 13.85 24.40 28.25
N TYR A 126 12.69 24.59 28.82
CA TYR A 126 12.45 24.48 30.24
C TYR A 126 11.59 23.24 30.52
N ARG A 127 11.91 22.49 31.59
CA ARG A 127 11.14 21.34 32.05
C ARG A 127 10.97 21.36 33.56
N THR A 128 9.73 21.39 34.00
CA THR A 128 9.40 21.26 35.42
C THR A 128 9.39 19.80 35.87
N HIS A 129 9.35 19.58 37.19
CA HIS A 129 9.25 18.24 37.78
C HIS A 129 7.95 17.51 37.36
N ASP A 130 6.87 18.24 37.19
CA ASP A 130 5.55 17.74 36.74
C ASP A 130 5.42 17.64 35.20
N LYS A 131 6.55 17.62 34.51
CA LYS A 131 6.68 17.44 33.04
C LYS A 131 6.08 18.57 32.19
N ARG A 132 5.72 19.72 32.73
CA ARG A 132 5.38 20.89 31.90
C ARG A 132 6.63 21.41 31.21
N MET A 133 6.49 21.72 29.91
CA MET A 133 7.59 22.19 29.06
C MET A 133 7.20 23.50 28.36
N TRP A 134 8.18 24.38 28.18
CA TRP A 134 8.07 25.58 27.34
C TRP A 134 9.46 25.98 26.85
N GLN A 135 9.52 26.92 25.93
CA GLN A 135 10.77 27.47 25.43
C GLN A 135 10.92 28.97 25.71
N SER A 136 12.14 29.49 25.58
CA SER A 136 12.42 30.93 25.57
C SER A 136 11.60 31.61 24.46
N PRO A 137 11.22 32.89 24.62
CA PRO A 137 10.47 33.63 23.60
C PRO A 137 11.20 33.70 22.26
N ALA A 138 10.49 33.44 21.15
CA ALA A 138 11.01 33.48 19.79
C ALA A 138 12.38 32.77 19.60
N PRO A 139 12.48 31.45 19.97
CA PRO A 139 13.74 30.73 19.91
C PRO A 139 14.17 30.49 18.46
N GLU A 140 15.48 30.55 18.20
CA GLU A 140 16.02 30.12 16.92
C GLU A 140 15.85 28.58 16.81
N PRO A 141 15.29 28.07 15.69
CA PRO A 141 15.20 26.64 15.47
C PRO A 141 16.59 26.04 15.25
N CYS A 142 17.09 25.29 16.21
CA CYS A 142 18.31 24.50 16.05
C CYS A 142 18.24 23.25 16.92
N PHE A 143 19.06 22.27 16.61
CA PHE A 143 19.18 21.05 17.42
C PHE A 143 19.73 21.36 18.82
N TYR A 144 19.30 20.59 19.82
CA TYR A 144 20.01 20.51 21.08
C TYR A 144 21.36 19.83 20.87
N ASN A 145 22.40 20.30 21.55
CA ASN A 145 23.78 19.84 21.40
C ASN A 145 24.41 20.11 20.01
N HIS A 146 23.90 21.10 19.27
CA HIS A 146 24.35 21.49 17.94
C HIS A 146 25.87 21.76 17.89
N ASP A 147 26.42 22.61 18.78
CA ASP A 147 27.80 23.02 18.71
C ASP A 147 28.79 21.87 18.98
N MET A 148 28.47 20.96 19.91
CA MET A 148 29.31 19.77 20.15
C MET A 148 29.38 18.89 18.90
N ALA A 149 28.25 18.62 18.26
CA ALA A 149 28.20 17.85 17.02
C ALA A 149 28.90 18.61 15.86
N ASN A 150 28.79 19.94 15.81
CA ASN A 150 29.40 20.74 14.74
C ASN A 150 30.94 20.83 14.84
N THR A 151 31.52 20.69 16.02
CA THR A 151 32.98 20.71 16.23
C THR A 151 33.72 19.43 15.85
N LEU A 152 33.01 18.37 15.45
CA LEU A 152 33.60 17.11 15.06
C LEU A 152 34.43 17.27 13.77
N ILE A 153 35.65 16.72 13.77
CA ILE A 153 36.54 16.71 12.60
C ILE A 153 36.02 15.74 11.53
N GLU A 154 35.59 14.56 11.95
CA GLU A 154 34.98 13.54 11.05
C GLU A 154 33.47 13.54 11.25
N LYS A 155 32.74 14.04 10.27
CA LYS A 155 31.27 14.09 10.26
C LYS A 155 30.70 12.91 9.44
N LYS A 156 30.88 11.68 9.92
CA LYS A 156 30.37 10.48 9.23
C LYS A 156 28.88 10.26 9.55
N GLU A 157 28.57 10.05 10.81
CA GLU A 157 27.21 9.74 11.27
C GLU A 157 26.78 10.74 12.34
N LEU A 158 25.52 11.16 12.29
CA LEU A 158 24.86 11.98 13.32
C LEU A 158 23.71 11.20 13.94
N ILE A 159 23.72 11.02 15.26
CA ILE A 159 22.63 10.41 16.02
C ILE A 159 21.60 11.51 16.30
N ILE A 160 20.35 11.27 15.94
CA ILE A 160 19.23 12.19 16.16
C ILE A 160 18.23 11.51 17.11
N THR A 161 18.03 12.12 18.28
CA THR A 161 17.06 11.67 19.30
C THR A 161 15.85 12.57 19.35
N GLU A 162 14.76 12.09 19.97
CA GLU A 162 13.54 12.88 20.15
C GLU A 162 13.66 13.85 21.33
N GLY A 163 14.28 13.44 22.43
CA GLY A 163 14.40 14.20 23.67
C GLY A 163 15.83 14.57 24.04
N GLU A 164 16.00 15.68 24.78
CA GLU A 164 17.30 16.13 25.26
C GLU A 164 17.94 15.10 26.23
N ILE A 165 17.10 14.40 27.00
CA ILE A 165 17.57 13.39 27.97
C ILE A 165 18.09 12.15 27.21
N ASP A 166 17.50 11.82 26.08
CA ASP A 166 17.96 10.72 25.22
C ASP A 166 19.29 11.06 24.58
N ALA A 167 19.45 12.29 24.09
CA ALA A 167 20.76 12.77 23.64
C ALA A 167 21.82 12.71 24.75
N MET A 168 21.47 13.13 25.97
CA MET A 168 22.36 13.04 27.14
C MET A 168 22.70 11.58 27.49
N SER A 169 21.81 10.62 27.23
CA SER A 169 22.08 9.19 27.45
C SER A 169 23.14 8.64 26.50
N PHE A 170 23.12 9.09 25.24
CA PHE A 170 24.20 8.79 24.30
C PHE A 170 25.50 9.51 24.67
N ILE A 171 25.44 10.77 25.15
CA ILE A 171 26.63 11.51 25.62
C ILE A 171 27.27 10.80 26.81
N GLU A 172 26.47 10.30 27.76
CA GLU A 172 26.93 9.49 28.88
C GLU A 172 27.64 8.22 28.44
N ALA A 173 27.17 7.59 27.33
CA ALA A 173 27.79 6.44 26.72
C ALA A 173 29.03 6.76 25.86
N GLY A 174 29.46 8.05 25.82
CA GLY A 174 30.69 8.50 25.15
C GLY A 174 30.50 9.04 23.74
N PHE A 175 29.27 9.10 23.21
CA PHE A 175 29.01 9.65 21.88
C PHE A 175 29.04 11.18 21.88
N LYS A 176 29.76 11.77 20.91
CA LYS A 176 29.80 13.22 20.72
C LYS A 176 28.96 13.69 19.53
N ASN A 177 28.66 12.77 18.62
CA ASN A 177 27.92 12.99 17.36
C ASN A 177 26.41 12.80 17.58
N VAL A 178 25.86 13.33 18.63
CA VAL A 178 24.44 13.17 18.98
C VAL A 178 23.77 14.54 19.19
N VAL A 179 22.56 14.65 18.68
CA VAL A 179 21.69 15.82 18.82
C VAL A 179 20.27 15.39 19.16
N SER A 180 19.48 16.32 19.71
CA SER A 180 18.04 16.12 19.88
C SER A 180 17.25 17.17 19.11
N VAL A 181 16.07 16.77 18.60
CA VAL A 181 15.14 17.73 18.01
C VAL A 181 14.58 18.69 19.06
N PRO A 182 14.27 19.95 18.68
CA PRO A 182 13.94 21.00 19.67
C PRO A 182 12.60 20.78 20.39
N ASP A 183 11.60 20.21 19.74
CA ASP A 183 10.21 20.17 20.24
C ASP A 183 9.66 18.77 20.47
N GLY A 184 10.46 17.72 20.21
CA GLY A 184 9.99 16.33 20.19
C GLY A 184 9.11 16.02 18.96
N ALA A 185 8.48 14.83 18.96
CA ALA A 185 7.61 14.40 17.88
C ALA A 185 6.36 15.31 17.75
N PRO A 186 6.04 15.80 16.55
CA PRO A 186 4.79 16.49 16.32
C PRO A 186 3.60 15.50 16.38
N PRO A 187 2.40 15.95 16.80
CA PRO A 187 1.20 15.10 16.73
C PRO A 187 0.99 14.55 15.32
N VAL A 188 0.50 13.31 15.23
CA VAL A 188 0.17 12.67 13.95
C VAL A 188 -0.83 13.54 13.18
N GLY A 189 -0.54 13.84 11.91
CA GLY A 189 -1.39 14.71 11.07
C GLY A 189 -1.22 16.22 11.29
N ALA A 190 -0.15 16.66 11.94
CA ALA A 190 0.10 18.08 12.17
C ALA A 190 0.23 18.88 10.86
N ASN A 191 -0.55 19.96 10.72
CA ASN A 191 -0.66 20.76 9.49
C ASN A 191 0.54 21.69 9.21
N ASN A 192 1.56 21.80 10.09
CA ASN A 192 2.66 22.77 10.00
C ASN A 192 4.04 22.10 10.08
N LEU A 193 4.22 20.92 9.48
CA LEU A 193 5.47 20.15 9.52
C LEU A 193 6.68 20.97 9.03
N ASP A 194 6.56 21.71 7.93
CA ASP A 194 7.66 22.52 7.39
C ASP A 194 8.16 23.58 8.37
N THR A 195 7.28 24.13 9.21
CA THR A 195 7.68 25.09 10.22
C THR A 195 8.37 24.42 11.42
N LYS A 196 7.90 23.23 11.80
CA LYS A 196 8.46 22.47 12.92
C LYS A 196 9.81 21.85 12.58
N LEU A 197 10.07 21.56 11.30
CA LEU A 197 11.31 20.96 10.81
C LEU A 197 12.36 21.98 10.38
N LYS A 198 12.16 23.28 10.61
CA LYS A 198 13.12 24.34 10.25
C LYS A 198 14.51 24.17 10.88
N PHE A 199 14.63 23.44 11.96
CA PHE A 199 15.92 23.13 12.58
C PHE A 199 16.82 22.27 11.67
N LEU A 200 16.26 21.59 10.67
CA LEU A 200 17.02 20.86 9.65
C LEU A 200 17.69 21.81 8.64
N ASP A 201 17.22 23.06 8.54
CA ASP A 201 17.74 24.05 7.58
C ASP A 201 18.91 24.84 8.15
N ASP A 202 19.47 24.49 9.33
CA ASP A 202 20.51 25.27 10.03
C ASP A 202 21.94 25.01 9.54
N GLY A 203 22.10 24.06 8.59
CA GLY A 203 23.37 23.70 7.96
C GLY A 203 24.19 22.65 8.71
N LEU A 204 23.76 22.20 9.90
CA LEU A 204 24.47 21.14 10.64
C LEU A 204 24.49 19.83 9.88
N ILE A 205 23.32 19.43 9.36
CA ILE A 205 23.11 18.12 8.68
C ILE A 205 23.90 18.01 7.37
N ASP A 206 24.23 19.13 6.72
CA ASP A 206 24.94 19.14 5.43
C ASP A 206 26.35 18.55 5.56
N GLY A 207 26.93 18.61 6.75
CA GLY A 207 28.25 18.08 7.03
C GLY A 207 28.31 16.56 7.22
N PHE A 208 27.19 15.89 7.49
CA PHE A 208 27.14 14.46 7.81
C PHE A 208 26.73 13.61 6.60
N SER A 209 27.33 12.42 6.47
CA SER A 209 27.00 11.49 5.36
C SER A 209 25.80 10.59 5.68
N SER A 210 25.56 10.27 6.94
CA SER A 210 24.47 9.40 7.39
C SER A 210 23.89 9.84 8.74
N PHE A 211 22.68 9.37 9.04
CA PHE A 211 21.90 9.72 10.22
C PHE A 211 21.38 8.47 10.93
N VAL A 212 21.63 8.36 12.23
CA VAL A 212 21.07 7.30 13.06
C VAL A 212 19.85 7.86 13.81
N LEU A 213 18.66 7.42 13.43
CA LEU A 213 17.42 7.84 14.05
C LEU A 213 17.18 7.01 15.32
N ALA A 214 17.29 7.65 16.47
CA ALA A 214 17.02 7.08 17.79
C ALA A 214 15.80 7.79 18.40
N ILE A 215 14.68 7.68 17.72
CA ILE A 215 13.39 8.30 18.05
C ILE A 215 12.58 7.34 18.93
N ASP A 216 11.67 7.86 19.78
CA ASP A 216 10.84 7.06 20.69
C ASP A 216 10.04 5.99 19.91
N SER A 217 9.88 4.82 20.51
CA SER A 217 9.19 3.68 19.88
C SER A 217 7.66 3.74 19.97
N ASP A 218 7.09 4.82 20.48
CA ASP A 218 5.64 5.03 20.53
C ASP A 218 5.06 5.48 19.17
N GLU A 219 3.74 5.54 19.06
CA GLU A 219 3.05 5.85 17.79
C GLU A 219 3.43 7.22 17.20
N PRO A 220 3.47 8.33 17.99
CA PRO A 220 3.96 9.61 17.49
C PRO A 220 5.42 9.57 17.06
N GLY A 221 6.28 8.90 17.82
CA GLY A 221 7.71 8.77 17.52
C GLY A 221 7.93 8.02 16.19
N LYS A 222 7.26 6.88 15.97
CA LYS A 222 7.33 6.13 14.70
C LYS A 222 6.89 6.97 13.51
N ALA A 223 5.79 7.73 13.65
CA ALA A 223 5.34 8.62 12.58
C ALA A 223 6.36 9.73 12.30
N PHE A 224 6.99 10.25 13.33
CA PHE A 224 8.01 11.29 13.22
C PHE A 224 9.32 10.76 12.62
N GLU A 225 9.72 9.54 12.96
CA GLU A 225 10.88 8.85 12.37
C GLU A 225 10.77 8.78 10.84
N LEU A 226 9.57 8.43 10.31
CA LEU A 226 9.30 8.40 8.88
C LEU A 226 9.47 9.80 8.24
N VAL A 227 8.93 10.83 8.88
CA VAL A 227 9.03 12.22 8.41
C VAL A 227 10.48 12.69 8.37
N LEU A 228 11.28 12.38 9.40
CA LEU A 228 12.70 12.71 9.44
C LEU A 228 13.47 11.97 8.35
N ALA A 229 13.23 10.67 8.20
CA ALA A 229 13.89 9.85 7.17
C ALA A 229 13.61 10.36 5.75
N ASP A 230 12.37 10.78 5.46
CA ASP A 230 11.99 11.36 4.18
C ASP A 230 12.72 12.71 3.91
N ARG A 231 12.86 13.55 4.94
CA ARG A 231 13.55 14.84 4.82
C ARG A 231 15.06 14.73 4.70
N LEU A 232 15.65 13.78 5.42
CA LEU A 232 17.11 13.54 5.43
C LEU A 232 17.56 12.68 4.24
N GLY A 233 16.63 11.98 3.60
CA GLY A 233 16.86 10.97 2.57
C GLY A 233 17.02 9.58 3.18
N ARG A 234 16.03 8.69 3.00
CA ARG A 234 15.98 7.34 3.59
C ARG A 234 17.26 6.53 3.36
N HIS A 235 17.90 6.69 2.20
CA HIS A 235 19.15 6.00 1.85
C HIS A 235 20.37 6.43 2.71
N ARG A 236 20.26 7.55 3.44
CA ARG A 236 21.28 8.05 4.37
C ARG A 236 20.92 7.76 5.83
N CYS A 237 19.73 7.18 6.09
CA CYS A 237 19.23 6.95 7.43
C CYS A 237 19.46 5.51 7.87
N LEU A 238 19.81 5.37 9.14
CA LEU A 238 19.78 4.13 9.91
C LEU A 238 18.81 4.33 11.06
N ARG A 239 18.26 3.27 11.61
CA ARG A 239 17.41 3.30 12.79
C ARG A 239 17.86 2.31 13.85
N VAL A 240 17.60 2.62 15.10
CA VAL A 240 17.82 1.70 16.21
C VAL A 240 16.56 0.92 16.52
N SER A 241 16.72 -0.25 17.17
CA SER A 241 15.60 -1.03 17.69
C SER A 241 15.77 -1.17 19.20
N TYR A 242 14.86 -0.62 19.96
CA TYR A 242 14.93 -0.66 21.42
C TYR A 242 14.65 -2.07 21.94
N PRO A 243 15.39 -2.52 22.99
CA PRO A 243 15.13 -3.79 23.66
C PRO A 243 13.72 -3.81 24.28
N GLU A 244 13.21 -5.01 24.52
CA GLU A 244 11.90 -5.20 25.14
C GLU A 244 11.80 -4.44 26.48
N GLY A 245 10.71 -3.69 26.62
CA GLY A 245 10.43 -2.85 27.78
C GLY A 245 11.14 -1.49 27.80
N CYS A 246 11.97 -1.15 26.80
CA CYS A 246 12.55 0.19 26.62
C CYS A 246 11.84 0.91 25.47
N LYS A 247 11.48 2.17 25.65
CA LYS A 247 10.81 2.98 24.62
C LYS A 247 11.72 4.07 24.03
N ASP A 248 12.75 4.46 24.77
CA ASP A 248 13.70 5.52 24.43
C ASP A 248 15.11 5.17 24.90
N ALA A 249 16.09 5.99 24.53
CA ALA A 249 17.50 5.77 24.86
C ALA A 249 17.78 5.89 26.36
N ASN A 250 17.01 6.73 27.08
CA ASN A 250 17.16 6.86 28.52
C ASN A 250 16.67 5.61 29.26
N ASP A 251 15.60 4.97 28.81
CA ASP A 251 15.15 3.68 29.37
C ASP A 251 16.26 2.62 29.22
N VAL A 252 16.96 2.59 28.08
CA VAL A 252 18.10 1.69 27.86
C VAL A 252 19.24 2.00 28.81
N LEU A 253 19.62 3.28 28.97
CA LEU A 253 20.68 3.67 29.90
C LEU A 253 20.35 3.26 31.35
N VAL A 254 19.11 3.48 31.77
CA VAL A 254 18.66 3.15 33.16
C VAL A 254 18.66 1.66 33.42
N ARG A 255 18.25 0.84 32.45
CA ARG A 255 18.11 -0.62 32.62
C ARG A 255 19.34 -1.42 32.30
N HIS A 256 20.07 -0.99 31.29
CA HIS A 256 21.19 -1.75 30.70
C HIS A 256 22.54 -1.03 30.80
N GLY A 257 22.57 0.17 31.38
CA GLY A 257 23.81 0.96 31.54
C GLY A 257 24.38 1.50 30.23
N VAL A 258 25.60 1.98 30.30
CA VAL A 258 26.36 2.52 29.17
C VAL A 258 26.55 1.47 28.07
N ASP A 259 26.90 0.25 28.44
CA ASP A 259 27.10 -0.87 27.48
C ASP A 259 25.80 -1.16 26.69
N GLY A 260 24.64 -1.01 27.33
CA GLY A 260 23.34 -1.14 26.66
C GLY A 260 23.10 -0.08 25.58
N VAL A 261 23.48 1.17 25.83
CA VAL A 261 23.37 2.25 24.84
C VAL A 261 24.38 2.06 23.70
N GLN A 262 25.58 1.56 23.99
CA GLN A 262 26.56 1.21 22.97
C GLN A 262 26.06 0.07 22.08
N ALA A 263 25.52 -1.01 22.69
CA ALA A 263 24.91 -2.12 21.97
C ALA A 263 23.71 -1.67 21.12
N LEU A 264 22.89 -0.74 21.62
CA LEU A 264 21.78 -0.14 20.85
C LEU A 264 22.31 0.54 19.57
N TYR A 265 23.39 1.32 19.68
CA TYR A 265 24.01 1.95 18.51
C TYR A 265 24.61 0.92 17.54
N GLU A 266 25.29 -0.09 18.02
CA GLU A 266 25.90 -1.13 17.18
C GLU A 266 24.84 -1.98 16.45
N SER A 267 23.66 -2.15 17.03
CA SER A 267 22.54 -2.89 16.44
C SER A 267 21.75 -2.11 15.39
N ARG A 268 22.16 -0.87 15.04
CA ARG A 268 21.47 -0.03 14.07
C ARG A 268 21.40 -0.68 12.70
N ARG A 269 20.24 -0.53 12.04
CA ARG A 269 19.97 -1.11 10.71
C ARG A 269 19.64 0.00 9.73
N LEU A 270 19.85 -0.25 8.44
CA LEU A 270 19.45 0.67 7.38
C LEU A 270 17.96 0.97 7.46
N PHE A 271 17.61 2.24 7.25
CA PHE A 271 16.22 2.64 7.20
C PHE A 271 15.55 2.05 5.96
N PRO A 272 14.34 1.46 6.06
CA PRO A 272 13.66 0.86 4.92
C PRO A 272 13.39 1.88 3.81
N ILE A 273 13.69 1.52 2.58
CA ILE A 273 13.33 2.29 1.38
C ILE A 273 12.07 1.64 0.80
N ASP A 274 11.02 2.44 0.57
CA ASP A 274 9.78 1.90 0.04
C ASP A 274 10.00 1.13 -1.26
N GLY A 275 9.56 -0.12 -1.27
CA GLY A 275 9.71 -1.02 -2.42
C GLY A 275 11.10 -1.68 -2.56
N LEU A 276 12.04 -1.42 -1.65
CA LEU A 276 13.34 -2.10 -1.59
C LEU A 276 13.46 -2.88 -0.28
N PHE A 277 13.66 -4.18 -0.39
CA PHE A 277 13.85 -5.08 0.74
C PHE A 277 15.24 -5.70 0.70
N THR A 278 15.90 -5.77 1.83
CA THR A 278 17.11 -6.58 2.03
C THR A 278 16.71 -8.00 2.44
N VAL A 279 17.66 -8.93 2.40
CA VAL A 279 17.42 -10.29 2.91
C VAL A 279 17.05 -10.25 4.41
N ASP A 280 17.68 -9.36 5.18
CA ASP A 280 17.42 -9.23 6.62
C ASP A 280 16.00 -8.77 6.91
N ASP A 281 15.40 -7.94 6.07
CA ASP A 281 14.01 -7.46 6.24
C ASP A 281 12.98 -8.60 6.15
N VAL A 282 13.30 -9.68 5.45
CA VAL A 282 12.40 -10.81 5.21
C VAL A 282 12.92 -12.13 5.79
N PHE A 283 14.05 -12.11 6.50
CA PHE A 283 14.76 -13.31 6.97
C PHE A 283 13.86 -14.24 7.78
N ASP A 284 13.22 -13.73 8.84
CA ASP A 284 12.33 -14.52 9.69
C ASP A 284 11.10 -15.04 8.92
N SER A 285 10.58 -14.24 7.99
CA SER A 285 9.47 -14.65 7.11
C SER A 285 9.88 -15.81 6.18
N VAL A 286 11.12 -15.80 5.70
CA VAL A 286 11.65 -16.89 4.85
C VAL A 286 11.86 -18.16 5.67
N LEU A 287 12.36 -18.04 6.91
CA LEU A 287 12.49 -19.20 7.81
C LEU A 287 11.12 -19.80 8.15
N SER A 288 10.13 -18.97 8.52
CA SER A 288 8.76 -19.44 8.77
C SER A 288 8.17 -20.14 7.54
N MET A 289 8.40 -19.58 6.35
CA MET A 289 7.96 -20.21 5.09
C MET A 289 8.68 -21.54 4.83
N TYR A 290 9.93 -21.69 5.25
CA TYR A 290 10.66 -22.97 5.17
C TYR A 290 10.06 -24.02 6.11
N ASP A 291 9.76 -23.63 7.36
CA ASP A 291 9.22 -24.55 8.37
C ASP A 291 7.78 -24.97 8.05
N GLU A 292 6.95 -24.05 7.56
CA GLU A 292 5.55 -24.30 7.17
C GLU A 292 5.40 -24.96 5.80
N GLY A 293 6.42 -24.91 4.95
CA GLY A 293 6.40 -25.30 3.55
C GLY A 293 5.70 -24.27 2.65
N LEU A 294 5.91 -24.39 1.35
CA LEU A 294 5.19 -23.60 0.36
C LEU A 294 3.74 -24.06 0.26
N LYS A 295 2.81 -23.23 0.71
CA LYS A 295 1.37 -23.55 0.69
C LYS A 295 0.85 -23.59 -0.75
N SER A 296 0.14 -24.65 -1.10
CA SER A 296 -0.69 -24.72 -2.30
C SER A 296 -1.87 -23.75 -2.18
N GLY A 297 -2.53 -23.46 -3.29
CA GLY A 297 -3.81 -22.75 -3.27
C GLY A 297 -4.92 -23.57 -2.63
N VAL A 298 -6.08 -22.96 -2.44
CA VAL A 298 -7.29 -23.65 -1.96
C VAL A 298 -7.87 -24.57 -3.05
N SER A 299 -8.55 -25.62 -2.64
CA SER A 299 -9.18 -26.61 -3.54
C SER A 299 -10.26 -25.99 -4.42
N THR A 300 -10.30 -26.37 -5.70
CA THR A 300 -11.35 -26.01 -6.66
C THR A 300 -12.68 -26.75 -6.42
N GLY A 301 -12.68 -27.76 -5.55
CA GLY A 301 -13.81 -28.67 -5.35
C GLY A 301 -13.78 -29.89 -6.27
N TRP A 302 -12.88 -29.96 -7.24
CA TRP A 302 -12.69 -31.11 -8.12
C TRP A 302 -11.29 -31.70 -7.94
N ALA A 303 -11.20 -32.87 -7.35
CA ALA A 303 -9.92 -33.52 -7.03
C ALA A 303 -9.03 -33.70 -8.27
N GLY A 304 -9.61 -34.05 -9.42
CA GLY A 304 -8.88 -34.16 -10.69
C GLY A 304 -8.29 -32.84 -11.17
N LEU A 305 -9.00 -31.73 -10.98
CA LEU A 305 -8.48 -30.40 -11.34
C LEU A 305 -7.42 -29.93 -10.33
N ASN A 306 -7.57 -30.23 -9.06
CA ASN A 306 -6.62 -29.85 -8.01
C ASN A 306 -5.20 -30.43 -8.23
N MET A 307 -5.07 -31.50 -9.01
CA MET A 307 -3.77 -32.04 -9.41
C MET A 307 -2.98 -31.10 -10.34
N TYR A 308 -3.68 -30.18 -11.01
CA TYR A 308 -3.12 -29.28 -12.02
C TYR A 308 -3.30 -27.81 -11.66
N TYR A 309 -4.33 -27.45 -10.90
CA TYR A 309 -4.64 -26.08 -10.55
C TYR A 309 -5.36 -25.99 -9.21
N THR A 310 -4.83 -25.20 -8.31
CA THR A 310 -5.47 -24.74 -7.07
C THR A 310 -5.55 -23.21 -7.10
N VAL A 311 -6.39 -22.61 -6.27
CA VAL A 311 -6.67 -21.17 -6.31
C VAL A 311 -5.96 -20.45 -5.17
N ARG A 312 -5.20 -19.41 -5.48
CA ARG A 312 -4.53 -18.56 -4.48
C ARG A 312 -4.87 -17.09 -4.74
N GLU A 313 -5.05 -16.33 -3.68
CA GLU A 313 -5.17 -14.87 -3.76
C GLU A 313 -3.93 -14.22 -4.41
N CYS A 314 -4.00 -12.94 -4.74
CA CYS A 314 -2.93 -12.17 -5.39
C CYS A 314 -2.56 -12.60 -6.82
N GLU A 315 -3.37 -13.44 -7.48
CA GLU A 315 -3.07 -13.96 -8.81
C GLU A 315 -4.14 -13.60 -9.83
N LEU A 316 -3.70 -13.51 -11.09
CA LEU A 316 -4.55 -13.35 -12.27
C LEU A 316 -4.60 -14.67 -13.03
N THR A 317 -5.79 -15.28 -13.12
CA THR A 317 -6.08 -16.42 -13.99
C THR A 317 -6.81 -15.94 -15.25
N VAL A 318 -6.24 -16.22 -16.42
CA VAL A 318 -6.93 -16.03 -17.70
C VAL A 318 -7.62 -17.32 -18.09
N LEU A 319 -8.92 -17.22 -18.38
CA LEU A 319 -9.76 -18.33 -18.84
C LEU A 319 -10.19 -18.10 -20.29
N THR A 320 -9.94 -19.07 -21.17
CA THR A 320 -10.39 -19.01 -22.56
C THR A 320 -11.08 -20.29 -23.01
N GLY A 321 -11.59 -20.30 -24.23
CA GLY A 321 -12.29 -21.40 -24.86
C GLY A 321 -13.18 -20.87 -25.99
N ILE A 322 -13.51 -21.70 -26.95
CA ILE A 322 -14.39 -21.31 -28.07
C ILE A 322 -15.76 -20.83 -27.56
N PRO A 323 -16.50 -20.01 -28.31
CA PRO A 323 -17.88 -19.67 -27.95
C PRO A 323 -18.73 -20.93 -27.72
N GLY A 324 -19.55 -20.91 -26.67
CA GLY A 324 -20.38 -22.08 -26.30
C GLY A 324 -19.65 -23.22 -25.58
N SER A 325 -18.34 -23.14 -25.30
CA SER A 325 -17.62 -24.19 -24.55
C SER A 325 -17.94 -24.27 -23.05
N GLY A 326 -18.71 -23.31 -22.52
CA GLY A 326 -19.12 -23.31 -21.10
C GLY A 326 -18.18 -22.54 -20.16
N LYS A 327 -17.40 -21.56 -20.65
CA LYS A 327 -16.48 -20.75 -19.83
C LYS A 327 -17.16 -20.10 -18.63
N SER A 328 -18.21 -19.32 -18.86
CA SER A 328 -18.97 -18.63 -17.80
C SER A 328 -19.61 -19.62 -16.83
N THR A 329 -20.15 -20.73 -17.37
CA THR A 329 -20.73 -21.82 -16.55
C THR A 329 -19.69 -22.48 -15.65
N PHE A 330 -18.47 -22.70 -16.17
CA PHE A 330 -17.36 -23.27 -15.39
C PHE A 330 -16.91 -22.32 -14.27
N ILE A 331 -16.74 -21.02 -14.59
CA ILE A 331 -16.30 -20.05 -13.57
C ILE A 331 -17.35 -19.88 -12.48
N ASP A 332 -18.63 -19.89 -12.83
CA ASP A 332 -19.73 -19.83 -11.87
C ASP A 332 -19.72 -21.06 -10.94
N ALA A 333 -19.54 -22.26 -11.49
CA ALA A 333 -19.44 -23.48 -10.69
C ALA A 333 -18.20 -23.47 -9.78
N LEU A 334 -17.06 -22.98 -10.28
CA LEU A 334 -15.83 -22.82 -9.49
C LEU A 334 -16.05 -21.86 -8.31
N THR A 335 -16.68 -20.70 -8.54
CA THR A 335 -16.93 -19.73 -7.48
C THR A 335 -17.93 -20.24 -6.43
N VAL A 336 -18.94 -20.98 -6.86
CA VAL A 336 -19.86 -21.68 -5.93
C VAL A 336 -19.11 -22.70 -5.08
N ASN A 337 -18.21 -23.50 -5.67
CA ASN A 337 -17.37 -24.43 -4.92
C ASN A 337 -16.47 -23.71 -3.91
N LEU A 338 -15.79 -22.65 -4.33
CA LEU A 338 -14.91 -21.87 -3.46
C LEU A 338 -15.68 -21.19 -2.31
N ASN A 339 -16.89 -20.72 -2.57
CA ASN A 339 -17.77 -20.19 -1.51
C ASN A 339 -18.19 -21.30 -0.53
N ASN A 340 -18.59 -22.47 -1.05
CA ASN A 340 -19.05 -23.58 -0.22
C ASN A 340 -17.94 -24.18 0.65
N LEU A 341 -16.74 -24.35 0.09
CA LEU A 341 -15.62 -25.03 0.74
C LEU A 341 -14.77 -24.10 1.61
N HIS A 342 -14.62 -22.86 1.19
CA HIS A 342 -13.64 -21.94 1.79
C HIS A 342 -14.24 -20.60 2.26
N GLY A 343 -15.55 -20.40 2.07
CA GLY A 343 -16.23 -19.16 2.47
C GLY A 343 -15.87 -17.93 1.64
N TRP A 344 -15.24 -18.11 0.47
CA TRP A 344 -14.84 -17.01 -0.39
C TRP A 344 -16.05 -16.18 -0.85
N LYS A 345 -15.87 -14.88 -0.95
CA LYS A 345 -16.85 -13.94 -1.48
C LYS A 345 -16.41 -13.42 -2.84
N PHE A 346 -17.36 -13.17 -3.72
CA PHE A 346 -17.11 -12.86 -5.11
C PHE A 346 -17.76 -11.56 -5.57
N ALA A 347 -17.05 -10.78 -6.40
CA ALA A 347 -17.61 -9.68 -7.16
C ALA A 347 -17.52 -9.99 -8.67
N TYR A 348 -18.62 -9.76 -9.37
CA TYR A 348 -18.75 -10.01 -10.80
C TYR A 348 -18.89 -8.71 -11.59
N CYS A 349 -18.13 -8.60 -12.67
CA CYS A 349 -18.42 -7.73 -13.79
C CYS A 349 -18.62 -8.61 -15.03
N SER A 350 -19.86 -8.92 -15.35
CA SER A 350 -20.23 -9.89 -16.38
C SER A 350 -21.36 -9.34 -17.27
N PRO A 351 -21.01 -8.45 -18.23
CA PRO A 351 -22.00 -7.83 -19.13
C PRO A 351 -22.81 -8.83 -19.96
N GLU A 352 -22.19 -9.93 -20.42
CA GLU A 352 -22.89 -10.96 -21.18
C GLU A 352 -23.96 -11.70 -20.37
N ASN A 353 -23.80 -11.79 -19.06
CA ASN A 353 -24.77 -12.45 -18.18
C ASN A 353 -25.92 -11.53 -17.76
N TRP A 354 -26.39 -10.70 -18.70
CA TRP A 354 -27.52 -9.81 -18.46
C TRP A 354 -28.86 -10.46 -18.80
N PRO A 355 -29.95 -10.17 -18.09
CA PRO A 355 -30.02 -9.36 -16.87
C PRO A 355 -29.48 -10.10 -15.63
N ILE A 356 -28.97 -9.37 -14.64
CA ILE A 356 -28.37 -9.90 -13.39
C ILE A 356 -29.25 -10.97 -12.72
N LYS A 357 -30.58 -10.80 -12.75
CA LYS A 357 -31.53 -11.79 -12.21
C LYS A 357 -31.40 -13.16 -12.85
N ARG A 358 -31.02 -13.24 -14.14
CA ARG A 358 -30.77 -14.53 -14.85
C ARG A 358 -29.47 -15.16 -14.38
N HIS A 359 -28.43 -14.36 -14.21
CA HIS A 359 -27.15 -14.85 -13.65
C HIS A 359 -27.34 -15.40 -12.24
N ILE A 360 -28.06 -14.63 -11.37
CA ILE A 360 -28.40 -15.07 -10.02
C ILE A 360 -29.20 -16.40 -10.02
N ALA A 361 -30.17 -16.56 -10.94
CA ALA A 361 -30.91 -17.82 -11.08
C ALA A 361 -29.98 -18.99 -11.45
N GLY A 362 -29.04 -18.79 -12.39
CA GLY A 362 -28.04 -19.79 -12.77
C GLY A 362 -27.08 -20.19 -11.64
N LEU A 363 -26.68 -19.21 -10.79
CA LEU A 363 -25.88 -19.51 -9.59
C LEU A 363 -26.72 -20.28 -8.55
N ALA A 364 -28.00 -19.94 -8.40
CA ALA A 364 -28.92 -20.68 -7.49
C ALA A 364 -29.08 -22.15 -7.92
N GLU A 365 -29.16 -22.43 -9.23
CA GLU A 365 -29.17 -23.81 -9.75
C GLU A 365 -27.93 -24.58 -9.29
N LYS A 366 -26.76 -23.98 -9.39
CA LYS A 366 -25.49 -24.58 -8.97
C LYS A 366 -25.40 -24.81 -7.46
N ILE A 367 -25.95 -23.90 -6.66
CA ILE A 367 -25.96 -24.02 -5.19
C ILE A 367 -26.94 -25.11 -4.73
N ILE A 368 -28.10 -25.21 -5.38
CA ILE A 368 -29.19 -26.12 -4.98
C ILE A 368 -29.02 -27.51 -5.62
N GLY A 369 -28.40 -27.57 -6.80
CA GLY A 369 -28.26 -28.78 -7.58
C GLY A 369 -29.53 -29.16 -8.37
N LYS A 370 -30.47 -28.21 -8.54
CA LYS A 370 -31.75 -28.41 -9.27
C LYS A 370 -31.97 -27.24 -10.24
N PRO A 371 -32.69 -27.47 -11.37
CA PRO A 371 -32.98 -26.40 -12.32
C PRO A 371 -33.95 -25.37 -11.74
N PHE A 372 -33.83 -24.14 -12.20
CA PHE A 372 -34.72 -23.04 -11.83
C PHE A 372 -36.12 -23.19 -12.43
N SER A 373 -36.19 -23.73 -13.63
CA SER A 373 -37.43 -23.90 -14.36
C SER A 373 -37.56 -25.35 -14.89
N VAL A 374 -38.78 -25.84 -15.01
CA VAL A 374 -39.06 -27.08 -15.72
C VAL A 374 -38.79 -26.90 -17.21
N GLY A 375 -38.07 -27.84 -17.81
CA GLY A 375 -37.73 -27.83 -19.24
C GLY A 375 -37.91 -29.23 -19.85
N SER A 376 -37.51 -29.38 -21.12
CA SER A 376 -37.56 -30.67 -21.81
C SER A 376 -36.61 -31.72 -21.22
N TRP A 377 -35.65 -31.32 -20.40
CA TRP A 377 -34.59 -32.13 -19.80
C TRP A 377 -34.82 -32.49 -18.33
N SER A 378 -35.75 -31.80 -17.63
CA SER A 378 -36.05 -32.09 -16.23
C SER A 378 -37.52 -31.82 -15.92
N SER A 379 -38.17 -32.76 -15.24
CA SER A 379 -39.54 -32.65 -14.75
C SER A 379 -39.64 -32.07 -13.33
N ASP A 380 -38.51 -32.00 -12.61
CA ASP A 380 -38.41 -31.46 -11.25
C ASP A 380 -37.60 -30.16 -11.24
N ARG A 381 -38.02 -29.22 -10.44
CA ARG A 381 -37.30 -27.95 -10.24
C ARG A 381 -37.11 -27.64 -8.75
N MET A 382 -36.24 -26.71 -8.45
CA MET A 382 -36.06 -26.22 -7.08
C MET A 382 -37.37 -25.68 -6.49
N HIS A 383 -37.62 -25.96 -5.23
CA HIS A 383 -38.76 -25.41 -4.50
C HIS A 383 -38.48 -23.93 -4.13
N LYS A 384 -39.56 -23.15 -3.97
CA LYS A 384 -39.46 -21.70 -3.65
C LYS A 384 -38.70 -21.47 -2.34
N GLU A 385 -38.78 -22.34 -1.37
CA GLU A 385 -38.08 -22.21 -0.09
C GLU A 385 -36.60 -22.54 -0.24
N GLU A 386 -36.22 -23.52 -1.07
CA GLU A 386 -34.81 -23.78 -1.43
C GLU A 386 -34.20 -22.56 -2.12
N LEU A 387 -34.93 -21.93 -3.06
CA LEU A 387 -34.50 -20.70 -3.73
C LEU A 387 -34.31 -19.56 -2.75
N LYS A 388 -35.25 -19.34 -1.83
CA LYS A 388 -35.10 -18.26 -0.82
C LYS A 388 -33.87 -18.47 0.06
N ALA A 389 -33.61 -19.70 0.49
CA ALA A 389 -32.42 -20.03 1.28
C ALA A 389 -31.13 -19.78 0.49
N ALA A 390 -31.09 -20.20 -0.78
CA ALA A 390 -29.94 -19.95 -1.67
C ALA A 390 -29.71 -18.44 -1.88
N LEU A 391 -30.76 -17.67 -2.17
CA LEU A 391 -30.67 -16.21 -2.33
C LEU A 391 -30.19 -15.51 -1.04
N GLY A 392 -30.64 -15.97 0.13
CA GLY A 392 -30.18 -15.46 1.42
C GLY A 392 -28.70 -15.74 1.69
N LYS A 393 -28.18 -16.90 1.24
CA LYS A 393 -26.75 -17.23 1.29
C LYS A 393 -25.97 -16.38 0.30
N MET A 394 -26.44 -16.27 -0.93
CA MET A 394 -25.78 -15.51 -2.01
C MET A 394 -25.67 -14.02 -1.67
N GLY A 395 -26.69 -13.41 -1.05
CA GLY A 395 -26.69 -12.00 -0.69
C GLY A 395 -25.56 -11.57 0.26
N ARG A 396 -24.87 -12.53 0.87
CA ARG A 396 -23.71 -12.29 1.76
C ARG A 396 -22.37 -12.57 1.09
N SER A 397 -22.37 -13.22 -0.08
CA SER A 397 -21.15 -13.76 -0.69
C SER A 397 -20.96 -13.40 -2.16
N PHE A 398 -22.00 -13.01 -2.89
CA PHE A 398 -21.95 -12.74 -4.32
C PHE A 398 -22.48 -11.32 -4.61
N PHE A 399 -21.65 -10.51 -5.26
CA PHE A 399 -21.93 -9.11 -5.57
C PHE A 399 -21.79 -8.90 -7.08
N PHE A 400 -22.70 -8.13 -7.66
CA PHE A 400 -22.76 -7.95 -9.11
C PHE A 400 -22.66 -6.47 -9.44
N SER A 401 -21.81 -6.11 -10.39
CA SER A 401 -21.73 -4.76 -10.91
C SER A 401 -22.53 -4.64 -12.22
N GLU A 402 -23.36 -3.61 -12.31
CA GLU A 402 -24.05 -3.20 -13.52
C GLU A 402 -23.52 -1.83 -13.93
N LEU A 403 -22.52 -1.81 -14.82
CA LEU A 403 -21.92 -0.58 -15.31
C LEU A 403 -22.58 -0.19 -16.62
N GLN A 404 -22.86 1.10 -16.78
CA GLN A 404 -23.32 1.63 -18.05
C GLN A 404 -22.20 1.59 -19.09
N GLU A 405 -22.52 1.42 -20.38
CA GLU A 405 -21.53 1.32 -21.47
C GLU A 405 -20.41 2.38 -21.43
N LYS A 406 -20.76 3.62 -21.06
CA LYS A 406 -19.80 4.73 -20.94
C LYS A 406 -18.78 4.58 -19.79
N GLN A 407 -18.99 3.64 -18.87
CA GLN A 407 -18.21 3.44 -17.64
C GLN A 407 -17.40 2.14 -17.65
N MET A 408 -17.36 1.42 -18.78
CA MET A 408 -16.69 0.12 -18.88
C MET A 408 -15.18 0.22 -19.17
N THR A 409 -14.48 1.20 -18.63
CA THR A 409 -13.02 1.19 -18.62
C THR A 409 -12.49 0.29 -17.52
N ILE A 410 -11.33 -0.35 -17.73
CA ILE A 410 -10.69 -1.18 -16.68
C ILE A 410 -10.51 -0.40 -15.38
N SER A 411 -10.17 0.88 -15.45
CA SER A 411 -9.97 1.71 -14.25
C SER A 411 -11.27 1.93 -13.46
N GLU A 412 -12.40 2.17 -14.14
CA GLU A 412 -13.70 2.31 -13.48
C GLU A 412 -14.20 0.99 -12.91
N ILE A 413 -14.01 -0.12 -13.64
CA ILE A 413 -14.36 -1.46 -13.15
C ILE A 413 -13.57 -1.75 -11.87
N LEU A 414 -12.26 -1.57 -11.87
CA LEU A 414 -11.41 -1.82 -10.70
C LEU A 414 -11.78 -0.92 -9.52
N LYS A 415 -12.24 0.32 -9.76
CA LYS A 415 -12.75 1.20 -8.70
C LYS A 415 -14.02 0.66 -8.05
N VAL A 416 -14.97 0.11 -8.85
CA VAL A 416 -16.18 -0.54 -8.31
C VAL A 416 -15.79 -1.79 -7.53
N MET A 417 -14.84 -2.60 -8.04
CA MET A 417 -14.35 -3.79 -7.36
C MET A 417 -13.65 -3.43 -6.04
N GLN A 418 -12.91 -2.30 -5.98
CA GLN A 418 -12.34 -1.80 -4.72
C GLN A 418 -13.44 -1.55 -3.69
N GLY A 419 -14.53 -0.90 -4.08
CA GLY A 419 -15.68 -0.69 -3.19
C GLY A 419 -16.31 -1.99 -2.67
N ALA A 420 -16.33 -3.04 -3.49
CA ALA A 420 -16.81 -4.37 -3.08
C ALA A 420 -15.85 -5.04 -2.08
N ILE A 421 -14.54 -4.90 -2.28
CA ILE A 421 -13.50 -5.40 -1.36
C ILE A 421 -13.63 -4.67 -0.01
N ASP A 422 -13.61 -3.34 -0.02
CA ASP A 422 -13.61 -2.51 1.19
C ASP A 422 -14.87 -2.72 2.04
N ARG A 423 -16.03 -2.88 1.38
CA ARG A 423 -17.31 -3.02 2.07
C ARG A 423 -17.62 -4.44 2.51
N HIS A 424 -17.25 -5.44 1.72
CA HIS A 424 -17.74 -6.81 1.86
C HIS A 424 -16.64 -7.84 2.10
N GLY A 425 -15.35 -7.47 1.93
CA GLY A 425 -14.23 -8.41 2.06
C GLY A 425 -14.26 -9.47 0.97
N VAL A 426 -14.33 -9.07 -0.30
CA VAL A 426 -14.32 -9.95 -1.46
C VAL A 426 -12.94 -10.58 -1.62
N ASN A 427 -12.88 -11.91 -1.85
CA ASN A 427 -11.65 -12.66 -2.12
C ASN A 427 -11.42 -12.91 -3.62
N GLY A 428 -12.49 -12.98 -4.41
CA GLY A 428 -12.43 -13.30 -5.82
C GLY A 428 -13.22 -12.33 -6.70
N ILE A 429 -12.66 -11.97 -7.85
CA ILE A 429 -13.29 -11.10 -8.84
C ILE A 429 -13.36 -11.84 -10.17
N VAL A 430 -14.52 -11.78 -10.80
CA VAL A 430 -14.76 -12.34 -12.14
C VAL A 430 -15.03 -11.21 -13.14
N LEU A 431 -14.24 -11.15 -14.18
CA LEU A 431 -14.37 -10.23 -15.32
C LEU A 431 -14.71 -11.07 -16.56
N ASP A 432 -15.96 -11.03 -17.04
CA ASP A 432 -16.47 -11.93 -18.07
C ASP A 432 -17.41 -11.23 -19.08
N PRO A 433 -17.01 -11.06 -20.37
CA PRO A 433 -15.69 -11.32 -20.93
C PRO A 433 -14.85 -10.04 -21.13
N TRP A 434 -13.55 -10.20 -21.39
CA TRP A 434 -12.64 -9.12 -21.78
C TRP A 434 -13.15 -8.31 -22.97
N ASN A 435 -13.68 -8.99 -23.97
CA ASN A 435 -14.08 -8.36 -25.25
C ASN A 435 -15.20 -7.31 -25.09
N GLU A 436 -16.04 -7.43 -24.07
CA GLU A 436 -17.08 -6.46 -23.73
C GLU A 436 -16.55 -5.28 -22.89
N LEU A 437 -15.36 -5.44 -22.28
CA LEU A 437 -14.72 -4.43 -21.44
C LEU A 437 -13.79 -3.49 -22.24
N GLU A 438 -13.56 -3.79 -23.53
CA GLU A 438 -12.58 -3.12 -24.39
C GLU A 438 -13.10 -1.82 -25.06
N TYR A 439 -14.34 -1.43 -24.85
CA TYR A 439 -15.05 -0.40 -25.61
C TYR A 439 -14.41 1.01 -25.61
N HIS A 440 -13.43 1.29 -24.76
CA HIS A 440 -12.81 2.62 -24.63
C HIS A 440 -11.27 2.61 -24.69
N ARG A 441 -10.72 1.97 -25.74
CA ARG A 441 -9.30 2.11 -26.02
C ARG A 441 -8.97 3.57 -26.39
N PRO A 442 -8.01 4.22 -25.68
CA PRO A 442 -7.54 5.55 -26.08
C PRO A 442 -7.01 5.56 -27.52
N PRO A 443 -7.33 6.58 -28.34
CA PRO A 443 -6.93 6.62 -29.76
C PRO A 443 -5.43 6.54 -30.03
N ASN A 444 -4.63 6.89 -29.04
CA ASN A 444 -3.16 6.91 -29.11
C ASN A 444 -2.50 5.57 -28.76
N LEU A 445 -3.26 4.55 -28.36
CA LEU A 445 -2.72 3.22 -28.03
C LEU A 445 -3.13 2.20 -29.09
N SER A 446 -2.19 1.34 -29.48
CA SER A 446 -2.52 0.12 -30.23
C SER A 446 -3.28 -0.86 -29.34
N GLU A 447 -4.02 -1.79 -29.95
CA GLU A 447 -4.73 -2.85 -29.22
C GLU A 447 -3.80 -3.65 -28.29
N THR A 448 -2.63 -4.02 -28.81
CA THR A 448 -1.62 -4.78 -28.06
C THR A 448 -1.09 -4.01 -26.85
N GLU A 449 -0.84 -2.70 -26.99
CA GLU A 449 -0.41 -1.85 -25.87
C GLU A 449 -1.51 -1.70 -24.82
N TYR A 450 -2.75 -1.48 -25.26
CA TYR A 450 -3.90 -1.37 -24.36
C TYR A 450 -4.13 -2.65 -23.55
N VAL A 451 -4.11 -3.82 -24.22
CA VAL A 451 -4.19 -5.13 -23.55
C VAL A 451 -3.07 -5.28 -22.53
N SER A 452 -1.83 -4.93 -22.93
CA SER A 452 -0.66 -5.00 -22.05
C SER A 452 -0.82 -4.14 -20.79
N GLU A 453 -1.21 -2.88 -20.95
CA GLU A 453 -1.42 -1.97 -19.82
C GLU A 453 -2.55 -2.44 -18.91
N SER A 454 -3.66 -2.84 -19.48
CA SER A 454 -4.85 -3.28 -18.76
C SER A 454 -4.59 -4.53 -17.94
N LEU A 455 -3.96 -5.56 -18.53
CA LEU A 455 -3.55 -6.75 -17.79
C LEU A 455 -2.54 -6.43 -16.68
N GLY A 456 -1.65 -5.48 -16.92
CA GLY A 456 -0.74 -4.96 -15.91
C GLY A 456 -1.46 -4.28 -14.74
N LYS A 457 -2.50 -3.49 -15.02
CA LYS A 457 -3.36 -2.86 -13.98
C LYS A 457 -4.13 -3.90 -13.17
N ILE A 458 -4.80 -4.84 -13.85
CA ILE A 458 -5.57 -5.92 -13.21
C ILE A 458 -4.67 -6.74 -12.28
N ARG A 459 -3.50 -7.14 -12.73
CA ARG A 459 -2.57 -7.95 -11.94
C ARG A 459 -2.01 -7.19 -10.73
N ARG A 460 -1.66 -5.91 -10.87
CA ARG A 460 -1.24 -5.08 -9.74
C ARG A 460 -2.37 -4.90 -8.73
N PHE A 461 -3.60 -4.72 -9.21
CA PHE A 461 -4.78 -4.61 -8.37
C PHE A 461 -5.02 -5.89 -7.56
N ALA A 462 -4.92 -7.07 -8.19
CA ALA A 462 -5.05 -8.36 -7.50
C ALA A 462 -4.06 -8.48 -6.33
N ARG A 463 -2.81 -8.09 -6.55
CA ARG A 463 -1.73 -8.15 -5.54
C ARG A 463 -1.89 -7.12 -4.44
N ALA A 464 -2.27 -5.89 -4.79
CA ALA A 464 -2.44 -4.81 -3.81
C ALA A 464 -3.60 -5.05 -2.84
N ASN A 465 -4.61 -5.81 -3.28
CA ASN A 465 -5.84 -6.05 -2.52
C ASN A 465 -5.97 -7.49 -1.99
N ASN A 466 -4.97 -8.34 -2.19
CA ASN A 466 -5.02 -9.76 -1.80
C ASN A 466 -6.26 -10.50 -2.33
N VAL A 467 -6.61 -10.29 -3.60
CA VAL A 467 -7.74 -10.94 -4.26
C VAL A 467 -7.28 -11.78 -5.44
N HIS A 468 -8.02 -12.84 -5.77
CA HIS A 468 -7.86 -13.57 -7.03
C HIS A 468 -8.73 -12.94 -8.12
N ILE A 469 -8.22 -12.80 -9.33
CA ILE A 469 -8.99 -12.28 -10.46
C ILE A 469 -9.03 -13.33 -11.58
N TRP A 470 -10.23 -13.72 -12.01
CA TRP A 470 -10.47 -14.48 -13.23
C TRP A 470 -10.88 -13.53 -14.34
N LEU A 471 -10.15 -13.58 -15.44
CA LEU A 471 -10.45 -12.83 -16.65
C LEU A 471 -10.81 -13.80 -17.76
N VAL A 472 -12.06 -13.77 -18.19
CA VAL A 472 -12.55 -14.58 -19.32
C VAL A 472 -12.28 -13.81 -20.61
N ALA A 473 -11.67 -14.48 -21.61
CA ALA A 473 -11.37 -13.88 -22.89
C ALA A 473 -11.64 -14.85 -24.04
N HIS A 474 -12.14 -14.32 -25.15
CA HIS A 474 -12.45 -15.12 -26.33
C HIS A 474 -11.21 -15.30 -27.22
N PRO A 475 -10.99 -16.50 -27.78
CA PRO A 475 -9.96 -16.69 -28.79
C PRO A 475 -10.38 -16.03 -30.14
N THR A 476 -9.41 -15.80 -31.01
CA THR A 476 -9.66 -15.48 -32.42
C THR A 476 -10.41 -16.64 -33.11
N LYS A 477 -10.92 -16.38 -34.33
CA LYS A 477 -11.55 -17.46 -35.11
C LYS A 477 -10.55 -18.56 -35.44
N LEU A 478 -10.74 -19.73 -34.82
CA LEU A 478 -9.95 -20.92 -35.08
C LEU A 478 -10.47 -21.61 -36.34
N LYS A 479 -9.58 -22.20 -37.14
CA LYS A 479 -9.96 -23.11 -38.22
C LYS A 479 -10.39 -24.44 -37.61
N ARG A 480 -11.47 -25.03 -38.16
CA ARG A 480 -11.87 -26.38 -37.83
C ARG A 480 -10.85 -27.39 -38.37
N ASN A 481 -10.70 -28.48 -37.68
CA ASN A 481 -9.97 -29.65 -38.14
C ASN A 481 -10.71 -30.30 -39.29
N ASP A 482 -10.08 -31.24 -39.98
CA ASP A 482 -10.66 -31.93 -41.15
C ASP A 482 -11.88 -32.78 -40.74
N ASP A 483 -11.97 -33.20 -39.50
CA ASP A 483 -13.11 -33.91 -38.89
C ASP A 483 -14.28 -32.98 -38.50
N GLY A 484 -14.18 -31.70 -38.74
CA GLY A 484 -15.18 -30.70 -38.39
C GLY A 484 -15.12 -30.18 -36.95
N THR A 485 -14.28 -30.74 -36.08
CA THR A 485 -14.09 -30.31 -34.70
C THR A 485 -13.25 -29.02 -34.63
N TYR A 486 -13.29 -28.37 -33.48
CA TYR A 486 -12.37 -27.24 -33.21
C TYR A 486 -11.15 -27.74 -32.41
N PRO A 487 -9.93 -27.31 -32.78
CA PRO A 487 -8.77 -27.57 -31.94
C PRO A 487 -8.91 -26.90 -30.58
N VAL A 488 -8.19 -27.43 -29.59
CA VAL A 488 -8.09 -26.78 -28.27
C VAL A 488 -7.43 -25.42 -28.43
N PRO A 489 -8.10 -24.31 -28.06
CA PRO A 489 -7.48 -22.98 -28.11
C PRO A 489 -6.22 -22.91 -27.26
N ARG A 490 -5.28 -22.05 -27.63
CA ARG A 490 -4.17 -21.68 -26.78
C ARG A 490 -4.39 -20.29 -26.20
N LEU A 491 -3.76 -20.00 -25.08
CA LEU A 491 -3.79 -18.64 -24.53
C LEU A 491 -3.19 -17.59 -25.49
N TYR A 492 -2.32 -18.02 -26.41
CA TYR A 492 -1.81 -17.19 -27.51
C TYR A 492 -2.82 -16.90 -28.61
N ASP A 493 -3.88 -17.69 -28.70
CA ASP A 493 -4.93 -17.51 -29.69
C ASP A 493 -6.01 -16.51 -29.24
N ILE A 494 -5.89 -15.97 -28.03
CA ILE A 494 -6.81 -14.94 -27.52
C ILE A 494 -6.67 -13.68 -28.38
N SER A 495 -7.82 -13.10 -28.78
CA SER A 495 -7.87 -11.90 -29.60
C SER A 495 -7.13 -10.75 -28.94
N GLY A 496 -6.36 -10.02 -29.73
CA GLY A 496 -5.71 -8.78 -29.36
C GLY A 496 -4.24 -8.90 -28.95
N SER A 497 -3.79 -9.96 -28.28
CA SER A 497 -2.37 -10.01 -27.88
C SER A 497 -1.88 -11.31 -27.23
N ALA A 498 -0.61 -11.67 -27.50
CA ALA A 498 0.14 -12.68 -26.74
C ALA A 498 0.33 -12.30 -25.25
N HIS A 499 0.02 -11.06 -24.87
CA HIS A 499 0.15 -10.60 -23.49
C HIS A 499 -0.79 -11.30 -22.52
N PHE A 500 -1.89 -11.89 -22.95
CA PHE A 500 -2.74 -12.74 -22.10
C PHE A 500 -1.94 -13.90 -21.53
N TYR A 501 -1.15 -14.58 -22.36
CA TYR A 501 -0.23 -15.60 -21.88
C TYR A 501 0.87 -15.00 -20.98
N ASN A 502 1.54 -13.95 -21.45
CA ASN A 502 2.74 -13.43 -20.78
C ASN A 502 2.44 -12.86 -19.38
N LYS A 503 1.31 -12.17 -19.22
CA LYS A 503 0.98 -11.44 -17.99
C LYS A 503 0.10 -12.22 -17.00
N ALA A 504 -0.65 -13.23 -17.43
CA ALA A 504 -1.36 -14.11 -16.53
C ALA A 504 -0.41 -14.82 -15.57
N ASP A 505 -0.86 -15.08 -14.35
CA ASP A 505 -0.17 -15.99 -13.44
C ASP A 505 -0.57 -17.44 -13.76
N ASN A 506 -1.86 -17.70 -14.03
CA ASN A 506 -2.37 -18.99 -14.47
C ASN A 506 -3.20 -18.84 -15.75
N GLY A 507 -3.29 -19.92 -16.52
CA GLY A 507 -4.06 -19.92 -17.75
C GLY A 507 -4.81 -21.22 -17.96
N LEU A 508 -6.12 -21.11 -18.08
CA LEU A 508 -7.04 -22.22 -18.22
C LEU A 508 -7.78 -22.15 -19.55
N VAL A 509 -8.07 -23.32 -20.12
CA VAL A 509 -8.91 -23.43 -21.31
C VAL A 509 -10.04 -24.39 -21.06
N VAL A 510 -11.27 -23.94 -21.23
CA VAL A 510 -12.46 -24.78 -21.22
C VAL A 510 -12.70 -25.29 -22.64
N HIS A 511 -12.57 -26.58 -22.82
CA HIS A 511 -12.76 -27.24 -24.10
C HIS A 511 -13.83 -28.35 -23.99
N ARG A 512 -14.77 -28.33 -24.90
CA ARG A 512 -15.81 -29.33 -25.04
C ARG A 512 -15.61 -30.05 -26.37
N PRO A 513 -15.01 -31.26 -26.35
CA PRO A 513 -14.65 -31.96 -27.59
C PRO A 513 -15.87 -32.24 -28.48
N ASP A 514 -16.97 -32.60 -27.83
CA ASP A 514 -18.25 -32.85 -28.48
C ASP A 514 -19.36 -32.08 -27.74
N PRO A 515 -20.00 -31.08 -28.39
CA PRO A 515 -21.05 -30.29 -27.77
C PRO A 515 -22.29 -31.11 -27.33
N GLU A 516 -22.52 -32.28 -27.90
CA GLU A 516 -23.66 -33.14 -27.58
C GLU A 516 -23.38 -34.03 -26.35
N LYS A 517 -22.09 -34.22 -26.00
CA LYS A 517 -21.66 -35.01 -24.86
C LYS A 517 -21.41 -34.15 -23.62
N PRO A 518 -21.61 -34.69 -22.41
CA PRO A 518 -21.40 -33.96 -21.16
C PRO A 518 -19.92 -33.75 -20.81
N LEU A 519 -18.98 -34.36 -21.52
CA LEU A 519 -17.55 -34.29 -21.26
C LEU A 519 -17.00 -32.89 -21.52
N VAL A 520 -16.33 -32.32 -20.51
CA VAL A 520 -15.65 -31.03 -20.59
C VAL A 520 -14.23 -31.17 -20.08
N ASN A 521 -13.29 -30.76 -20.89
CA ASN A 521 -11.86 -30.77 -20.56
C ASN A 521 -11.40 -29.39 -20.12
N ILE A 522 -10.78 -29.33 -18.96
CA ILE A 522 -10.12 -28.12 -18.44
C ILE A 522 -8.61 -28.29 -18.64
N HIS A 523 -8.08 -27.61 -19.64
CA HIS A 523 -6.64 -27.62 -19.91
C HIS A 523 -5.97 -26.52 -19.10
N VAL A 524 -5.01 -26.89 -18.28
CA VAL A 524 -4.14 -25.97 -17.55
C VAL A 524 -2.90 -25.73 -18.42
N GLN A 525 -2.87 -24.60 -19.11
CA GLN A 525 -1.81 -24.29 -20.07
C GLN A 525 -0.73 -23.38 -19.50
N LYS A 526 -0.99 -22.76 -18.35
CA LYS A 526 -0.01 -21.94 -17.66
C LYS A 526 -0.20 -22.03 -16.15
N ILE A 527 0.93 -22.23 -15.44
CA ILE A 527 1.06 -22.10 -14.00
C ILE A 527 2.39 -21.37 -13.75
N ARG A 528 2.36 -20.28 -13.02
CA ARG A 528 3.56 -19.51 -12.69
C ARG A 528 4.34 -20.12 -11.51
N PHE A 529 3.63 -20.58 -10.50
CA PHE A 529 4.19 -21.06 -9.26
C PHE A 529 3.87 -22.56 -9.09
N ARG A 530 4.92 -23.38 -8.98
CA ARG A 530 4.82 -24.84 -8.94
C ARG A 530 3.97 -25.40 -7.80
N GLU A 531 3.86 -24.65 -6.68
CA GLU A 531 3.05 -25.04 -5.52
C GLU A 531 1.55 -24.89 -5.77
N ILE A 532 1.14 -24.11 -6.77
CA ILE A 532 -0.27 -23.91 -7.17
C ILE A 532 -0.76 -25.05 -8.07
N GLY A 533 0.13 -25.65 -8.83
CA GLY A 533 -0.22 -26.73 -9.77
C GLY A 533 0.84 -26.98 -10.83
N LYS A 534 0.42 -27.65 -11.89
CA LYS A 534 1.27 -28.00 -13.04
C LYS A 534 0.46 -27.98 -14.34
N LEU A 535 1.14 -27.97 -15.47
CA LEU A 535 0.49 -28.11 -16.76
C LEU A 535 -0.18 -29.47 -16.90
N GLY A 536 -1.33 -29.51 -17.55
CA GLY A 536 -2.05 -30.76 -17.79
C GLY A 536 -3.52 -30.53 -18.11
N GLN A 537 -4.31 -31.58 -17.99
CA GLN A 537 -5.72 -31.61 -18.32
C GLN A 537 -6.49 -32.34 -17.23
N ALA A 538 -7.60 -31.77 -16.80
CA ALA A 538 -8.62 -32.43 -16.01
C ALA A 538 -9.92 -32.57 -16.82
N SER A 539 -10.58 -33.72 -16.74
CA SER A 539 -11.88 -33.96 -17.36
C SER A 539 -12.98 -33.91 -16.31
N LEU A 540 -14.08 -33.25 -16.65
CA LEU A 540 -15.26 -33.08 -15.81
C LEU A 540 -16.51 -33.45 -16.63
N LEU A 541 -17.58 -33.82 -15.96
CA LEU A 541 -18.89 -34.09 -16.58
C LEU A 541 -19.83 -32.92 -16.28
N TYR A 542 -20.33 -32.27 -17.32
CA TYR A 542 -21.34 -31.24 -17.19
C TYR A 542 -22.69 -31.86 -16.80
N VAL A 543 -23.29 -31.39 -15.70
CA VAL A 543 -24.58 -31.79 -15.19
C VAL A 543 -25.65 -30.81 -15.65
N HIS A 544 -26.46 -31.21 -16.63
CA HIS A 544 -27.45 -30.33 -17.27
C HIS A 544 -28.46 -29.73 -16.30
N ASP A 545 -28.97 -30.51 -15.37
CA ASP A 545 -30.03 -30.09 -14.45
C ASP A 545 -29.61 -28.96 -13.50
N SER A 546 -28.38 -28.97 -13.09
CA SER A 546 -27.84 -27.98 -12.13
C SER A 546 -26.88 -26.96 -12.75
N GLY A 547 -26.46 -27.17 -14.00
CA GLY A 547 -25.42 -26.36 -14.62
C GLY A 547 -24.07 -26.47 -13.91
N THR A 548 -23.85 -27.54 -13.13
CA THR A 548 -22.59 -27.79 -12.41
C THR A 548 -21.69 -28.78 -13.16
N TYR A 549 -20.57 -29.12 -12.54
CA TYR A 549 -19.65 -30.12 -13.07
C TYR A 549 -19.39 -31.18 -12.00
N ALA A 550 -19.51 -32.45 -12.39
CA ALA A 550 -19.17 -33.60 -11.57
C ALA A 550 -17.74 -34.07 -11.86
N GLN A 551 -17.11 -34.65 -10.86
CA GLN A 551 -15.84 -35.36 -11.01
C GLN A 551 -16.08 -36.61 -11.89
N ILE A 552 -15.21 -36.85 -12.86
CA ILE A 552 -15.25 -38.06 -13.67
C ILE A 552 -14.83 -39.27 -12.81
N SER A 553 -15.63 -40.35 -12.86
CA SER A 553 -15.26 -41.61 -12.22
C SER A 553 -14.27 -42.41 -13.08
N GLU A 554 -13.60 -43.40 -12.52
CA GLU A 554 -12.72 -44.29 -13.30
C GLU A 554 -13.49 -45.00 -14.41
N SER A 555 -14.70 -45.50 -14.11
CA SER A 555 -15.57 -46.18 -15.10
C SER A 555 -16.00 -45.22 -16.23
N ASP A 556 -16.28 -43.95 -15.93
CA ASP A 556 -16.64 -42.99 -16.96
C ASP A 556 -15.42 -42.64 -17.83
N ARG A 557 -14.23 -42.60 -17.25
CA ARG A 557 -12.97 -42.34 -17.98
C ARG A 557 -12.72 -43.44 -19.00
N ASP A 558 -12.81 -44.71 -18.58
CA ASP A 558 -12.65 -45.85 -19.45
C ASP A 558 -13.69 -45.86 -20.56
N TYR A 559 -14.94 -45.50 -20.30
CA TYR A 559 -15.99 -45.37 -21.31
C TYR A 559 -15.64 -44.31 -22.37
N TYR A 560 -15.20 -43.14 -21.97
CA TYR A 560 -14.87 -42.08 -22.93
C TYR A 560 -13.53 -42.29 -23.65
N ASP A 561 -12.55 -42.95 -23.03
CA ASP A 561 -11.26 -43.28 -23.64
C ASP A 561 -11.45 -44.43 -24.67
N ASN A 562 -12.25 -45.44 -24.38
CA ASN A 562 -12.57 -46.51 -25.33
C ASN A 562 -13.38 -46.02 -26.54
N GLN A 563 -14.23 -45.01 -26.40
CA GLN A 563 -14.88 -44.37 -27.56
C GLN A 563 -13.90 -43.64 -28.48
N ARG A 564 -12.83 -43.06 -27.95
CA ARG A 564 -11.77 -42.42 -28.75
C ARG A 564 -10.99 -43.45 -29.59
N GLU A 565 -10.71 -44.61 -29.03
CA GLU A 565 -10.01 -45.68 -29.79
C GLU A 565 -10.90 -46.32 -30.86
N SER A 566 -12.22 -46.36 -30.68
CA SER A 566 -13.16 -46.90 -31.67
C SER A 566 -13.49 -45.94 -32.82
N GLU A 567 -13.22 -44.63 -32.67
CA GLU A 567 -13.41 -43.60 -33.69
C GLU A 567 -12.14 -43.32 -34.55
N VAL A 568 -11.03 -44.05 -34.34
CA VAL A 568 -9.87 -44.02 -35.22
C VAL A 568 -10.10 -44.97 -36.38
N PRO A 569 -10.36 -44.50 -37.60
CA PRO A 569 -10.45 -45.41 -38.77
C PRO A 569 -9.05 -45.97 -39.03
N PHE A 570 -8.99 -47.26 -39.27
CA PHE A 570 -7.82 -48.00 -39.71
C PHE A 570 -7.27 -47.38 -41.01
#